data_bd506b2fe92c2ba8fe065cf7c1eefb5f
#
_entry.id   bd506b2fe92c2ba8fe065cf7c1eefb5f
#
_cell.length_a   1.000
_cell.length_b   1.000
_cell.length_c   1.000
_cell.angle_alpha   90.00
_cell.angle_beta   90.00
_cell.angle_gamma   90.00
#
_symmetry.space_group_name_H-M   'P 1'
#
loop_
_entity.id
_entity.type
_entity.pdbx_description
1 polymer ?
#
loop_
_entity_poly.entity_id
_entity_poly.type
_entity_poly.pdbx_seq_one_letter_code
_entity_poly.pdbx_strand_id
1 'polypeptide(L)'
;MLIYLLRHGETDWNTEHRLQGREDIPLNENGIRMTHQAKKMLDGVHIDYLLSSPLSRAVTTAEIISQYIGVPVTIEDDLTERDFGSLSGVSHIGKNIFKLTDEHPGVEKVEHVGDRMMGVIKKYPADSSILLISHGGAINGLLVRAFGTAHDSPGRAPLKNLCLSCIEYNGTDFEVVFFNKNA
;
A
#
# COMPACT_ATOMS: atom_id res chain seq x y z
N MET A 1 10.72 14.58 3.98
CA MET A 1 9.31 14.13 3.81
C MET A 1 9.09 12.86 4.59
N LEU A 2 8.05 12.81 5.42
CA LEU A 2 7.61 11.57 6.04
C LEU A 2 6.53 10.92 5.18
N ILE A 3 6.71 9.65 4.84
CA ILE A 3 5.80 8.89 3.98
C ILE A 3 5.23 7.73 4.79
N TYR A 4 3.97 7.85 5.17
CA TYR A 4 3.22 6.78 5.82
C TYR A 4 2.54 5.91 4.77
N LEU A 5 2.70 4.61 4.87
CA LEU A 5 2.21 3.60 3.95
C LEU A 5 1.22 2.70 4.69
N LEU A 6 -0.05 2.75 4.32
CA LEU A 6 -1.09 1.92 4.91
C LEU A 6 -1.72 1.03 3.84
N ARG A 7 -1.67 -0.29 4.03
CA ARG A 7 -2.39 -1.23 3.18
C ARG A 7 -3.89 -1.18 3.51
N HIS A 8 -4.75 -1.21 2.49
CA HIS A 8 -6.20 -1.26 2.63
C HIS A 8 -6.69 -2.36 3.59
N GLY A 9 -7.91 -2.22 4.11
CA GLY A 9 -8.59 -3.22 4.95
C GLY A 9 -8.85 -4.54 4.23
N GLU A 10 -9.36 -5.52 4.97
CA GLU A 10 -9.61 -6.88 4.44
C GLU A 10 -10.74 -6.89 3.40
N THR A 11 -10.58 -7.73 2.38
CA THR A 11 -11.57 -8.09 1.36
C THR A 11 -11.81 -9.60 1.39
N ASP A 12 -12.90 -10.09 0.76
CA ASP A 12 -13.14 -11.53 0.66
C ASP A 12 -12.01 -12.25 -0.07
N TRP A 13 -11.42 -11.64 -1.11
CA TRP A 13 -10.27 -12.24 -1.80
C TRP A 13 -8.99 -12.30 -0.96
N ASN A 14 -8.87 -11.47 0.10
CA ASN A 14 -7.79 -11.65 1.07
C ASN A 14 -8.02 -12.92 1.90
N THR A 15 -9.23 -13.17 2.38
CA THR A 15 -9.56 -14.39 3.13
C THR A 15 -9.45 -15.66 2.29
N GLU A 16 -9.75 -15.57 1.00
CA GLU A 16 -9.60 -16.64 0.02
C GLU A 16 -8.16 -16.82 -0.48
N HIS A 17 -7.23 -15.97 -0.03
CA HIS A 17 -5.83 -15.95 -0.50
C HIS A 17 -5.70 -15.83 -2.03
N ARG A 18 -6.51 -14.98 -2.65
CA ARG A 18 -6.49 -14.71 -4.09
C ARG A 18 -5.78 -13.40 -4.39
N LEU A 19 -5.00 -13.38 -5.46
CA LEU A 19 -4.41 -12.17 -6.01
C LEU A 19 -5.51 -11.27 -6.56
N GLN A 20 -5.55 -10.02 -6.11
CA GLN A 20 -6.60 -9.09 -6.54
C GLN A 20 -6.19 -8.26 -7.75
N GLY A 21 -4.93 -7.79 -7.76
CA GLY A 21 -4.47 -6.90 -8.80
C GLY A 21 -5.38 -5.67 -8.91
N ARG A 22 -5.75 -5.34 -10.14
CA ARG A 22 -6.62 -4.19 -10.45
C ARG A 22 -8.11 -4.52 -10.43
N GLU A 23 -8.50 -5.75 -10.07
CA GLU A 23 -9.90 -6.09 -9.82
C GLU A 23 -10.44 -5.29 -8.65
N ASP A 24 -11.62 -4.71 -8.82
CA ASP A 24 -12.21 -3.82 -7.82
C ASP A 24 -13.09 -4.59 -6.82
N ILE A 25 -12.44 -5.31 -5.92
CA ILE A 25 -13.07 -6.06 -4.83
C ILE A 25 -13.19 -5.13 -3.62
N PRO A 26 -14.41 -4.91 -3.07
CA PRO A 26 -14.62 -4.01 -1.94
C PRO A 26 -14.10 -4.59 -0.61
N LEU A 27 -14.03 -3.76 0.43
CA LEU A 27 -13.83 -4.23 1.79
C LEU A 27 -15.00 -5.15 2.20
N ASN A 28 -14.69 -6.21 2.95
CA ASN A 28 -15.71 -6.98 3.65
C ASN A 28 -16.04 -6.29 5.01
N GLU A 29 -17.04 -6.80 5.71
CA GLU A 29 -17.47 -6.26 7.01
C GLU A 29 -16.33 -6.26 8.04
N ASN A 30 -15.49 -7.29 8.02
CA ASN A 30 -14.32 -7.37 8.89
C ASN A 30 -13.30 -6.27 8.54
N GLY A 31 -13.02 -6.03 7.26
CA GLY A 31 -12.12 -4.97 6.81
C GLY A 31 -12.57 -3.59 7.25
N ILE A 32 -13.87 -3.29 7.16
CA ILE A 32 -14.46 -2.04 7.66
C ILE A 32 -14.23 -1.91 9.18
N ARG A 33 -14.58 -2.96 9.94
CA ARG A 33 -14.42 -2.98 11.40
C ARG A 33 -12.95 -2.80 11.80
N MET A 34 -12.04 -3.53 11.16
CA MET A 34 -10.60 -3.44 11.42
C MET A 34 -10.06 -2.04 11.10
N THR A 35 -10.56 -1.39 10.03
CA THR A 35 -10.15 -0.02 9.69
C THR A 35 -10.53 0.97 10.79
N HIS A 36 -11.72 0.84 11.38
CA HIS A 36 -12.13 1.65 12.53
C HIS A 36 -11.26 1.44 13.78
N GLN A 37 -10.61 0.29 13.92
CA GLN A 37 -9.64 0.04 15.00
C GLN A 37 -8.26 0.60 14.65
N ALA A 38 -7.80 0.33 13.43
CA ALA A 38 -6.47 0.68 12.95
C ALA A 38 -6.22 2.21 12.87
N LYS A 39 -7.27 3.02 12.68
CA LYS A 39 -7.13 4.49 12.64
C LYS A 39 -6.43 5.07 13.87
N LYS A 40 -6.51 4.41 15.03
CA LYS A 40 -5.82 4.82 16.27
C LYS A 40 -4.30 4.76 16.18
N MET A 41 -3.74 4.01 15.20
CA MET A 41 -2.29 4.03 14.95
C MET A 41 -1.79 5.40 14.48
N LEU A 42 -2.72 6.29 14.09
CA LEU A 42 -2.43 7.66 13.67
C LEU A 42 -2.61 8.69 14.80
N ASP A 43 -2.87 8.26 16.04
CA ASP A 43 -2.98 9.17 17.18
C ASP A 43 -1.67 9.94 17.39
N GLY A 44 -1.76 11.27 17.37
CA GLY A 44 -0.59 12.14 17.49
C GLY A 44 0.30 12.24 16.24
N VAL A 45 -0.08 11.59 15.14
CA VAL A 45 0.63 11.71 13.86
C VAL A 45 0.07 12.90 13.07
N HIS A 46 0.95 13.81 12.66
CA HIS A 46 0.58 14.90 11.76
C HIS A 46 0.64 14.43 10.31
N ILE A 47 -0.47 14.62 9.57
CA ILE A 47 -0.59 14.30 8.15
C ILE A 47 -1.07 15.54 7.40
N ASP A 48 -0.28 15.99 6.42
CA ASP A 48 -0.63 17.11 5.54
C ASP A 48 -1.52 16.66 4.38
N TYR A 49 -1.24 15.48 3.81
CA TYR A 49 -1.96 14.96 2.63
C TYR A 49 -2.31 13.49 2.83
N LEU A 50 -3.59 13.16 2.59
CA LEU A 50 -4.10 11.79 2.57
C LEU A 50 -4.41 11.41 1.12
N LEU A 51 -3.64 10.46 0.59
CA LEU A 51 -3.70 10.01 -0.80
C LEU A 51 -4.20 8.58 -0.87
N SER A 52 -5.08 8.29 -1.81
CA SER A 52 -5.64 6.94 -1.97
C SER A 52 -5.57 6.45 -3.41
N SER A 53 -5.32 5.17 -3.57
CA SER A 53 -5.63 4.43 -4.78
C SER A 53 -7.11 4.60 -5.15
N PRO A 54 -7.50 4.59 -6.45
CA PRO A 54 -8.89 4.69 -6.88
C PRO A 54 -9.73 3.43 -6.60
N LEU A 55 -9.11 2.29 -6.25
CA LEU A 55 -9.84 1.04 -6.02
C LEU A 55 -10.67 1.12 -4.73
N SER A 56 -11.92 0.66 -4.79
CA SER A 56 -12.95 0.83 -3.75
C SER A 56 -12.48 0.44 -2.34
N ARG A 57 -11.72 -0.65 -2.20
CA ARG A 57 -11.14 -1.09 -0.92
C ARG A 57 -10.17 -0.07 -0.30
N ALA A 58 -9.41 0.64 -1.13
CA ALA A 58 -8.50 1.68 -0.66
C ALA A 58 -9.27 2.97 -0.37
N VAL A 59 -10.21 3.35 -1.23
CA VAL A 59 -11.07 4.54 -1.06
C VAL A 59 -11.85 4.44 0.25
N THR A 60 -12.55 3.33 0.48
CA THR A 60 -13.33 3.14 1.72
C THR A 60 -12.42 3.16 2.96
N THR A 61 -11.22 2.56 2.88
CA THR A 61 -10.22 2.65 3.95
C THR A 61 -9.82 4.11 4.20
N ALA A 62 -9.54 4.87 3.13
CA ALA A 62 -9.12 6.25 3.22
C ALA A 62 -10.22 7.17 3.77
N GLU A 63 -11.48 6.96 3.39
CA GLU A 63 -12.63 7.74 3.89
C GLU A 63 -12.82 7.56 5.41
N ILE A 64 -12.70 6.34 5.92
CA ILE A 64 -12.76 6.06 7.37
C ILE A 64 -11.61 6.76 8.11
N ILE A 65 -10.40 6.73 7.54
CA ILE A 65 -9.22 7.42 8.10
C ILE A 65 -9.40 8.93 8.02
N SER A 66 -9.85 9.47 6.88
CA SER A 66 -10.11 10.90 6.65
C SER A 66 -11.04 11.50 7.71
N GLN A 67 -12.14 10.81 7.99
CA GLN A 67 -13.09 11.24 9.03
C GLN A 67 -12.46 11.31 10.43
N TYR A 68 -11.43 10.52 10.68
CA TYR A 68 -10.74 10.48 11.97
C TYR A 68 -9.67 11.56 12.11
N ILE A 69 -8.83 11.74 11.07
CA ILE A 69 -7.71 12.69 11.13
C ILE A 69 -8.06 14.09 10.63
N GLY A 70 -9.24 14.27 10.00
CA GLY A 70 -9.70 15.56 9.49
C GLY A 70 -9.01 16.04 8.20
N VAL A 71 -8.30 15.16 7.49
CA VAL A 71 -7.61 15.47 6.23
C VAL A 71 -8.40 14.90 5.05
N PRO A 72 -8.74 15.68 4.01
CA PRO A 72 -9.51 15.21 2.87
C PRO A 72 -8.72 14.20 2.03
N VAL A 73 -9.45 13.24 1.42
CA VAL A 73 -8.85 12.23 0.53
C VAL A 73 -8.59 12.83 -0.85
N THR A 74 -7.38 12.64 -1.37
CA THR A 74 -7.03 12.88 -2.77
C THR A 74 -6.80 11.55 -3.46
N ILE A 75 -7.50 11.33 -4.58
CA ILE A 75 -7.32 10.09 -5.38
C ILE A 75 -6.14 10.28 -6.31
N GLU A 76 -5.25 9.28 -6.33
CA GLU A 76 -4.08 9.20 -7.18
C GLU A 76 -4.06 7.84 -7.90
N ASP A 77 -4.28 7.84 -9.21
CA ASP A 77 -4.39 6.62 -10.03
C ASP A 77 -3.13 5.76 -9.96
N ASP A 78 -1.96 6.40 -9.86
CA ASP A 78 -0.67 5.73 -9.76
C ASP A 78 -0.44 5.01 -8.41
N LEU A 79 -1.35 5.15 -7.42
CA LEU A 79 -1.36 4.35 -6.19
C LEU A 79 -2.13 3.03 -6.33
N THR A 80 -2.66 2.71 -7.53
CA THR A 80 -3.37 1.45 -7.78
C THR A 80 -2.48 0.23 -7.53
N GLU A 81 -3.10 -0.94 -7.31
CA GLU A 81 -2.36 -2.19 -7.09
C GLU A 81 -1.54 -2.58 -8.33
N ARG A 82 -0.49 -3.36 -8.10
CA ARG A 82 0.28 -4.02 -9.16
C ARG A 82 -0.66 -4.82 -10.06
N ASP A 83 -0.55 -4.63 -11.36
CA ASP A 83 -1.31 -5.44 -12.30
C ASP A 83 -0.75 -6.86 -12.32
N PHE A 84 -1.56 -7.83 -11.92
CA PHE A 84 -1.18 -9.24 -11.93
C PHE A 84 -1.58 -9.97 -13.23
N GLY A 85 -2.18 -9.27 -14.19
CA GLY A 85 -2.59 -9.84 -15.48
C GLY A 85 -3.44 -11.09 -15.28
N SER A 86 -3.10 -12.19 -15.95
CA SER A 86 -3.84 -13.46 -15.85
C SER A 86 -3.75 -14.17 -14.49
N LEU A 87 -2.92 -13.67 -13.56
CA LEU A 87 -2.89 -14.16 -12.17
C LEU A 87 -3.96 -13.53 -11.28
N SER A 88 -4.68 -12.49 -11.75
CA SER A 88 -5.82 -11.93 -11.00
C SER A 88 -6.87 -13.01 -10.73
N GLY A 89 -7.32 -13.12 -9.48
CA GLY A 89 -8.22 -14.16 -9.00
C GLY A 89 -7.58 -15.52 -8.69
N VAL A 90 -6.31 -15.73 -9.02
CA VAL A 90 -5.62 -17.00 -8.74
C VAL A 90 -5.25 -17.09 -7.25
N SER A 91 -5.51 -18.25 -6.63
CA SER A 91 -5.08 -18.53 -5.26
C SER A 91 -3.58 -18.73 -5.17
N HIS A 92 -2.97 -18.12 -4.14
CA HIS A 92 -1.54 -18.23 -3.86
C HIS A 92 -1.22 -19.08 -2.61
N ILE A 93 -2.19 -19.85 -2.09
CA ILE A 93 -1.98 -20.76 -0.95
C ILE A 93 -0.80 -21.69 -1.23
N GLY A 94 0.14 -21.76 -0.29
CA GLY A 94 1.32 -22.62 -0.40
C GLY A 94 2.35 -22.19 -1.45
N LYS A 95 2.19 -21.02 -2.07
CA LYS A 95 3.11 -20.49 -3.08
C LYS A 95 3.93 -19.32 -2.54
N ASN A 96 5.17 -19.18 -2.99
CA ASN A 96 5.91 -17.95 -2.80
C ASN A 96 5.36 -16.89 -3.75
N ILE A 97 4.63 -15.91 -3.19
CA ILE A 97 3.94 -14.89 -3.96
C ILE A 97 4.91 -14.04 -4.81
N PHE A 98 6.07 -13.69 -4.28
CA PHE A 98 7.05 -12.88 -5.00
C PHE A 98 7.60 -13.65 -6.22
N LYS A 99 7.98 -14.90 -6.03
CA LYS A 99 8.42 -15.76 -7.15
C LYS A 99 7.30 -15.91 -8.18
N LEU A 100 6.07 -16.20 -7.73
CA LEU A 100 4.93 -16.38 -8.61
C LEU A 100 4.67 -15.14 -9.49
N THR A 101 4.76 -13.94 -8.91
CA THR A 101 4.40 -12.69 -9.61
C THR A 101 5.56 -12.08 -10.39
N ASP A 102 6.80 -12.21 -9.92
CA ASP A 102 7.95 -11.58 -10.56
C ASP A 102 8.41 -12.33 -11.83
N GLU A 103 8.21 -13.64 -11.87
CA GLU A 103 8.60 -14.48 -13.00
C GLU A 103 7.48 -14.64 -14.05
N HIS A 104 6.24 -14.21 -13.75
CA HIS A 104 5.10 -14.44 -14.64
C HIS A 104 5.03 -13.40 -15.76
N PRO A 105 5.00 -13.81 -17.05
CA PRO A 105 4.85 -12.90 -18.16
C PRO A 105 3.46 -12.24 -18.12
N GLY A 106 3.40 -10.94 -18.36
CA GLY A 106 2.15 -10.16 -18.31
C GLY A 106 1.80 -9.58 -16.93
N VAL A 107 2.57 -9.87 -15.88
CA VAL A 107 2.50 -9.14 -14.61
C VAL A 107 3.31 -7.85 -14.72
N GLU A 108 2.77 -6.74 -14.20
CA GLU A 108 3.46 -5.45 -14.13
C GLU A 108 4.79 -5.61 -13.39
N LYS A 109 5.88 -5.12 -13.96
CA LYS A 109 7.21 -5.20 -13.34
C LYS A 109 7.24 -4.39 -12.04
N VAL A 110 7.86 -4.95 -11.01
CA VAL A 110 7.92 -4.32 -9.68
C VAL A 110 8.61 -2.95 -9.72
N GLU A 111 9.58 -2.77 -10.61
CA GLU A 111 10.28 -1.50 -10.84
C GLU A 111 9.31 -0.44 -11.37
N HIS A 112 8.44 -0.77 -12.34
CA HIS A 112 7.43 0.16 -12.86
C HIS A 112 6.43 0.60 -11.79
N VAL A 113 6.04 -0.33 -10.90
CA VAL A 113 5.20 -0.02 -9.74
C VAL A 113 5.89 1.00 -8.83
N GLY A 114 7.16 0.76 -8.51
CA GLY A 114 7.96 1.67 -7.69
C GLY A 114 8.10 3.05 -8.33
N ASP A 115 8.34 3.11 -9.64
CA ASP A 115 8.52 4.37 -10.37
C ASP A 115 7.24 5.21 -10.41
N ARG A 116 6.05 4.61 -10.66
CA ARG A 116 4.77 5.36 -10.66
C ARG A 116 4.41 5.87 -9.26
N MET A 117 4.60 5.07 -8.21
CA MET A 117 4.37 5.53 -6.84
C MET A 117 5.33 6.65 -6.44
N MET A 118 6.59 6.57 -6.87
CA MET A 118 7.57 7.65 -6.69
C MET A 118 7.15 8.93 -7.43
N GLY A 119 6.53 8.78 -8.61
CA GLY A 119 5.94 9.89 -9.36
C GLY A 119 4.88 10.64 -8.57
N VAL A 120 4.02 9.93 -7.82
CA VAL A 120 3.03 10.53 -6.92
C VAL A 120 3.71 11.31 -5.79
N ILE A 121 4.66 10.67 -5.08
CA ILE A 121 5.36 11.28 -3.94
C ILE A 121 6.00 12.63 -4.33
N LYS A 122 6.62 12.69 -5.51
CA LYS A 122 7.31 13.89 -6.01
C LYS A 122 6.38 15.05 -6.36
N LYS A 123 5.06 14.87 -6.42
CA LYS A 123 4.08 15.95 -6.62
C LYS A 123 3.89 16.82 -5.37
N TYR A 124 4.31 16.33 -4.20
CA TYR A 124 4.04 16.95 -2.90
C TYR A 124 5.30 17.61 -2.31
N PRO A 125 5.14 18.65 -1.46
CA PRO A 125 6.26 19.38 -0.86
C PRO A 125 7.22 18.47 -0.08
N ALA A 126 8.52 18.73 -0.20
CA ALA A 126 9.58 17.89 0.38
C ALA A 126 9.62 17.89 1.92
N ASP A 127 8.97 18.85 2.57
CA ASP A 127 8.87 18.99 4.03
C ASP A 127 7.54 18.49 4.60
N SER A 128 6.66 17.90 3.76
CA SER A 128 5.36 17.41 4.17
C SER A 128 5.39 15.99 4.75
N SER A 129 4.30 15.67 5.46
CA SER A 129 3.95 14.31 5.90
C SER A 129 2.77 13.81 5.06
N ILE A 130 2.95 12.73 4.31
CA ILE A 130 1.92 12.17 3.44
C ILE A 130 1.52 10.78 3.91
N LEU A 131 0.22 10.47 3.86
CA LEU A 131 -0.31 9.12 4.12
C LEU A 131 -0.86 8.54 2.82
N LEU A 132 -0.27 7.44 2.37
CA LEU A 132 -0.68 6.71 1.18
C LEU A 132 -1.51 5.49 1.58
N ILE A 133 -2.77 5.44 1.16
CA ILE A 133 -3.63 4.27 1.28
C ILE A 133 -3.55 3.50 -0.04
N SER A 134 -2.92 2.32 0.01
CA SER A 134 -2.63 1.55 -1.20
C SER A 134 -2.67 0.04 -0.91
N HIS A 135 -1.91 -0.76 -1.61
CA HIS A 135 -2.03 -2.22 -1.70
C HIS A 135 -0.69 -2.91 -1.43
N GLY A 136 -0.74 -4.22 -1.20
CA GLY A 136 0.45 -4.98 -0.85
C GLY A 136 1.53 -4.96 -1.94
N GLY A 137 1.17 -5.22 -3.19
CA GLY A 137 2.11 -5.23 -4.32
C GLY A 137 2.61 -3.83 -4.66
N ALA A 138 1.74 -2.81 -4.58
CA ALA A 138 2.11 -1.42 -4.83
C ALA A 138 3.10 -0.90 -3.78
N ILE A 139 2.79 -1.06 -2.49
CA ILE A 139 3.68 -0.66 -1.40
C ILE A 139 5.02 -1.40 -1.50
N ASN A 140 5.01 -2.72 -1.76
CA ASN A 140 6.24 -3.47 -1.98
C ASN A 140 7.05 -2.95 -3.16
N GLY A 141 6.40 -2.53 -4.25
CA GLY A 141 7.08 -1.90 -5.40
C GLY A 141 7.82 -0.63 -5.00
N LEU A 142 7.19 0.26 -4.23
CA LEU A 142 7.85 1.46 -3.70
C LEU A 142 9.01 1.10 -2.76
N LEU A 143 8.83 0.12 -1.88
CA LEU A 143 9.88 -0.32 -0.96
C LEU A 143 11.05 -1.00 -1.69
N VAL A 144 10.80 -1.74 -2.77
CA VAL A 144 11.86 -2.27 -3.66
C VAL A 144 12.62 -1.12 -4.32
N ARG A 145 11.91 -0.09 -4.80
CA ARG A 145 12.52 1.10 -5.39
C ARG A 145 13.39 1.87 -4.39
N ALA A 146 12.97 1.91 -3.11
CA ALA A 146 13.67 2.62 -2.04
C ALA A 146 14.87 1.84 -1.47
N PHE A 147 14.73 0.51 -1.27
CA PHE A 147 15.67 -0.31 -0.48
C PHE A 147 16.24 -1.51 -1.25
N GLY A 148 15.85 -1.68 -2.51
CA GLY A 148 16.32 -2.81 -3.34
C GLY A 148 15.54 -4.12 -3.13
N THR A 149 16.04 -5.18 -3.76
CA THR A 149 15.37 -6.50 -3.85
C THR A 149 16.00 -7.59 -2.98
N ALA A 150 16.93 -7.25 -2.10
CA ALA A 150 17.53 -8.23 -1.20
C ALA A 150 16.46 -8.96 -0.39
N HIS A 151 16.69 -10.24 -0.06
CA HIS A 151 15.69 -11.12 0.58
C HIS A 151 15.16 -10.56 1.90
N ASP A 152 15.99 -9.83 2.63
CA ASP A 152 15.70 -9.19 3.92
C ASP A 152 15.27 -7.71 3.79
N SER A 153 15.12 -7.20 2.55
CA SER A 153 14.66 -5.83 2.33
C SER A 153 13.17 -5.67 2.65
N PRO A 154 12.74 -4.48 3.09
CA PRO A 154 11.31 -4.20 3.32
C PRO A 154 10.41 -4.52 2.12
N GLY A 155 10.91 -4.36 0.88
CA GLY A 155 10.16 -4.64 -0.35
C GLY A 155 9.86 -6.11 -0.61
N ARG A 156 10.42 -7.03 0.18
CA ARG A 156 10.19 -8.47 0.11
C ARG A 156 9.42 -9.02 1.32
N ALA A 157 8.94 -8.17 2.20
CA ALA A 157 8.15 -8.58 3.34
C ALA A 157 6.66 -8.72 2.99
N PRO A 158 5.97 -9.76 3.49
CA PRO A 158 4.51 -9.84 3.38
C PRO A 158 3.88 -8.77 4.26
N LEU A 159 3.08 -7.91 3.64
CA LEU A 159 2.34 -6.85 4.31
C LEU A 159 0.94 -7.34 4.67
N LYS A 160 0.56 -7.27 5.95
CA LYS A 160 -0.81 -7.57 6.38
C LYS A 160 -1.77 -6.44 6.00
N ASN A 161 -3.08 -6.73 5.93
CA ASN A 161 -4.08 -5.67 5.82
C ASN A 161 -3.96 -4.69 7.00
N LEU A 162 -4.10 -3.40 6.73
CA LEU A 162 -3.98 -2.32 7.71
C LEU A 162 -2.63 -2.26 8.45
N CYS A 163 -1.58 -2.88 7.92
CA CYS A 163 -0.23 -2.60 8.42
C CYS A 163 0.20 -1.20 8.03
N LEU A 164 0.75 -0.48 8.99
CA LEU A 164 1.31 0.86 8.82
C LEU A 164 2.83 0.80 8.83
N SER A 165 3.44 1.43 7.83
CA SER A 165 4.88 1.67 7.78
C SER A 165 5.14 3.16 7.62
N CYS A 166 6.31 3.63 8.05
CA CYS A 166 6.76 4.99 7.81
C CYS A 166 8.21 4.96 7.31
N ILE A 167 8.45 5.65 6.21
CA ILE A 167 9.77 5.89 5.65
C ILE A 167 10.00 7.39 5.55
N GLU A 168 11.24 7.81 5.72
CA GLU A 168 11.66 9.18 5.47
C GLU A 168 12.37 9.28 4.12
N TYR A 169 12.05 10.32 3.35
CA TYR A 169 12.69 10.63 2.08
C TYR A 169 13.31 12.03 2.11
N ASN A 170 14.62 12.12 1.91
CA ASN A 170 15.37 13.40 1.95
C ASN A 170 15.56 14.07 0.58
N GLY A 171 14.98 13.51 -0.47
CA GLY A 171 15.13 13.97 -1.86
C GLY A 171 16.02 13.04 -2.71
N THR A 172 16.86 12.24 -2.09
CA THR A 172 17.78 11.26 -2.71
C THR A 172 17.62 9.86 -2.12
N ASP A 173 17.68 9.76 -0.80
CA ASP A 173 17.77 8.52 -0.05
C ASP A 173 16.53 8.30 0.80
N PHE A 174 16.29 7.03 1.16
CA PHE A 174 15.23 6.61 2.04
C PHE A 174 15.76 6.01 3.32
N GLU A 175 15.08 6.30 4.45
CA GLU A 175 15.31 5.66 5.73
C GLU A 175 14.02 5.06 6.28
N VAL A 176 14.11 3.88 6.93
CA VAL A 176 12.97 3.26 7.59
C VAL A 176 12.80 3.86 8.99
N VAL A 177 11.71 4.56 9.23
CA VAL A 177 11.35 5.07 10.57
C VAL A 177 10.72 3.94 11.39
N PHE A 178 9.75 3.24 10.83
CA PHE A 178 9.21 1.98 11.34
C PHE A 178 8.55 1.18 10.21
N PHE A 179 8.42 -0.12 10.42
CA PHE A 179 7.95 -1.01 9.36
C PHE A 179 6.91 -2.01 9.87
N ASN A 180 5.84 -2.21 9.07
CA ASN A 180 4.83 -3.28 9.21
C ASN A 180 4.20 -3.37 10.61
N LYS A 181 3.91 -2.23 11.25
CA LYS A 181 3.16 -2.18 12.50
C LYS A 181 1.69 -2.53 12.25
N ASN A 182 1.12 -3.33 13.15
CA ASN A 182 -0.30 -3.70 13.12
C ASN A 182 -1.04 -3.04 14.30
N ALA A 183 -2.36 -2.83 14.13
CA ALA A 183 -3.26 -2.36 15.17
C ALA A 183 -3.44 -3.43 16.26
#